data_6f5b25b1157a57ae6f3fd6dc9567c53b
#
_entry.id   6f5b25b1157a57ae6f3fd6dc9567c53b
#
_cell.length_a   1.000
_cell.length_b   1.000
_cell.length_c   1.000
_cell.angle_alpha   90.00
_cell.angle_beta   90.00
_cell.angle_gamma   90.00
#
_symmetry.space_group_name_H-M   'P 1'
#
loop_
_entity.id
_entity.type
_entity.pdbx_description
1 polymer ?
#
loop_
_entity_poly.entity_id
_entity_poly.type
_entity_poly.pdbx_seq_one_letter_code
_entity_poly.pdbx_strand_id
1 'polypeptide(L)'
;MKKIIINLFAGLMILFTGCTEEAVTIEQPINEIKGKVISVKAGMPGENQKTRLALDQNELDVILTWEVNDVIYLVFDDGTNTIQQTSTVTAVSNGGRTAEFEIEIPQEIIDGESTTFNLYGLYGGVTFSEIEGEEGIVELTTAPWSGAFLQLEENDIVLIRFAETGIDKNSPSISVNFQHVGSLFKIYIDNTGAFDLEGITSVELFSDSPIYAYQNASDEEGAKYDLISGTFVGGTTFSNVLPFNVDPEGILYVGDALQLWGWYSPSQNEEDIWPALNLRINYGEGQQFTTVVPKPARTATTDIGKAYHFFSRFDASLDPALAFTNIVNGIILDERDGQIYSTVRIGDQIWMAENLRYFPGFPDPTSVNLPEDGSTTEPRYYAYGYYGPETLDIAIANFVNYGILYNWPAAMQGEESSSSNPSGVQGVCPDGWHLPSEAEWVQLTDFVRTPELNDAANKLKETGDTYWINPSPGTTNEFGFNARGGGARQGSDDYYYNLRILGHWLTSTEADGGLQFRAVWMQQDSPSGGFNQGNKDFAGSVRCVKD
;
A
#
# COMPACT_ATOMS: atom_id res chain seq x y z
N MET A 1 36.60 24.20 -0.68
CA MET A 1 37.94 24.65 -1.12
C MET A 1 38.38 23.81 -2.29
N LYS A 2 38.36 24.42 -3.44
CA LYS A 2 39.26 24.36 -4.60
C LYS A 2 40.20 23.12 -4.72
N LYS A 3 40.14 22.41 -5.86
CA LYS A 3 41.21 22.50 -6.86
C LYS A 3 40.86 21.80 -8.17
N ILE A 4 40.86 22.58 -9.21
CA ILE A 4 40.96 22.24 -10.64
C ILE A 4 42.36 21.72 -10.92
N ILE A 5 42.50 20.65 -11.71
CA ILE A 5 43.75 20.39 -12.45
C ILE A 5 43.41 20.06 -13.90
N ILE A 6 43.81 21.00 -14.76
CA ILE A 6 43.91 20.88 -16.22
C ILE A 6 45.26 20.21 -16.49
N ASN A 7 45.32 19.22 -17.37
CA ASN A 7 46.55 18.84 -18.04
C ASN A 7 46.33 18.69 -19.53
N LEU A 8 46.92 19.66 -20.19
CA LEU A 8 47.23 19.72 -21.64
C LEU A 8 48.40 18.76 -21.92
N PHE A 9 48.34 17.96 -22.98
CA PHE A 9 49.54 17.46 -23.66
C PHE A 9 49.39 17.59 -25.16
N ALA A 10 50.38 18.28 -25.73
CA ALA A 10 50.58 18.56 -27.14
C ALA A 10 51.40 17.46 -27.83
N GLY A 11 51.00 17.15 -29.02
CA GLY A 11 51.83 16.99 -30.25
C GLY A 11 52.88 15.91 -30.30
N LEU A 12 52.74 15.06 -31.29
CA LEU A 12 53.90 14.75 -32.16
C LEU A 12 53.41 14.28 -33.54
N MET A 13 53.78 15.06 -34.54
CA MET A 13 53.58 14.81 -35.97
C MET A 13 54.77 13.99 -36.46
N ILE A 14 54.54 12.85 -37.07
CA ILE A 14 55.58 12.14 -37.90
C ILE A 14 55.01 11.91 -39.28
N LEU A 15 55.65 12.59 -40.25
CA LEU A 15 55.48 12.38 -41.67
C LEU A 15 56.28 11.15 -42.12
N PHE A 16 55.60 10.24 -42.84
CA PHE A 16 56.30 9.35 -43.78
C PHE A 16 55.59 9.39 -45.13
N THR A 17 56.35 9.77 -46.13
CA THR A 17 56.02 9.72 -47.55
C THR A 17 56.35 8.36 -48.10
N GLY A 18 55.46 7.80 -48.91
CA GLY A 18 55.72 6.62 -49.73
C GLY A 18 54.54 6.28 -50.62
N CYS A 19 54.64 6.71 -51.89
CA CYS A 19 53.69 6.38 -52.95
C CYS A 19 53.76 4.88 -53.36
N THR A 20 52.59 4.24 -53.51
CA THR A 20 52.30 3.38 -54.63
C THR A 20 50.81 3.38 -54.91
N GLU A 21 50.41 3.74 -56.11
CA GLU A 21 49.07 3.63 -56.65
C GLU A 21 48.67 2.17 -56.81
N GLU A 22 47.66 1.70 -56.16
CA GLU A 22 46.78 0.63 -56.59
C GLU A 22 45.36 1.15 -56.64
N ALA A 23 44.73 1.02 -57.79
CA ALA A 23 43.37 1.41 -58.04
C ALA A 23 42.42 0.61 -57.12
N VAL A 24 41.95 1.23 -56.06
CA VAL A 24 40.83 0.73 -55.26
C VAL A 24 39.55 1.07 -56.01
N THR A 25 38.90 0.04 -56.51
CA THR A 25 37.52 0.09 -56.96
C THR A 25 36.70 0.68 -55.82
N ILE A 26 36.11 1.84 -56.07
CA ILE A 26 35.13 2.44 -55.16
C ILE A 26 33.91 1.51 -55.23
N GLU A 27 33.80 0.60 -54.31
CA GLU A 27 32.50 0.02 -54.01
C GLU A 27 31.61 1.19 -53.58
N GLN A 28 30.54 1.38 -54.31
CA GLN A 28 29.49 2.32 -53.91
C GLN A 28 29.07 2.00 -52.48
N PRO A 29 28.85 2.98 -51.63
CA PRO A 29 28.32 2.70 -50.31
C PRO A 29 27.02 1.91 -50.52
N ILE A 30 26.98 0.71 -49.95
CA ILE A 30 25.74 0.00 -49.75
C ILE A 30 24.84 1.01 -49.09
N ASN A 31 23.80 1.44 -49.81
CA ASN A 31 22.72 2.17 -49.18
C ASN A 31 22.24 1.26 -48.06
N GLU A 32 22.59 1.57 -46.82
CA GLU A 32 21.86 1.05 -45.67
C GLU A 32 20.40 1.43 -45.92
N ILE A 33 19.63 0.44 -46.31
CA ILE A 33 18.18 0.58 -46.43
C ILE A 33 17.72 0.78 -44.98
N LYS A 34 17.57 2.06 -44.57
CA LYS A 34 17.00 2.37 -43.29
C LYS A 34 15.56 1.91 -43.27
N GLY A 35 15.19 1.07 -42.33
CA GLY A 35 13.83 0.67 -42.11
C GLY A 35 12.91 1.89 -41.91
N LYS A 36 11.62 1.69 -42.02
CA LYS A 36 10.63 2.77 -41.89
C LYS A 36 10.49 3.15 -40.41
N VAL A 37 10.91 4.36 -40.03
CA VAL A 37 10.77 4.88 -38.68
C VAL A 37 9.36 5.45 -38.47
N ILE A 38 8.71 5.08 -37.39
CA ILE A 38 7.40 5.58 -36.98
C ILE A 38 7.39 5.98 -35.51
N SER A 39 6.65 7.03 -35.19
CA SER A 39 6.42 7.45 -33.82
C SER A 39 5.22 6.68 -33.26
N VAL A 40 5.36 6.16 -32.06
CA VAL A 40 4.33 5.42 -31.32
C VAL A 40 3.95 6.21 -30.07
N LYS A 41 2.65 6.30 -29.80
CA LYS A 41 2.13 6.79 -28.52
C LYS A 41 1.71 5.63 -27.65
N ALA A 42 2.17 5.64 -26.42
CA ALA A 42 1.87 4.63 -25.42
C ALA A 42 1.18 5.21 -24.21
N GLY A 43 0.06 4.60 -23.82
CA GLY A 43 -0.64 4.87 -22.55
C GLY A 43 -0.26 3.86 -21.48
N MET A 44 -0.14 4.33 -20.23
CA MET A 44 -0.03 3.47 -19.05
C MET A 44 -1.37 2.77 -18.75
N PRO A 45 -1.37 1.59 -18.11
CA PRO A 45 -2.59 0.93 -17.68
C PRO A 45 -3.46 1.87 -16.83
N GLY A 46 -4.77 1.84 -17.04
CA GLY A 46 -5.74 2.49 -16.15
C GLY A 46 -6.46 3.73 -16.67
N GLU A 47 -6.11 4.33 -17.83
CA GLU A 47 -6.86 5.49 -18.35
C GLU A 47 -8.28 5.15 -18.86
N ASN A 48 -8.55 3.90 -19.27
CA ASN A 48 -9.85 3.46 -19.77
C ASN A 48 -10.37 2.15 -19.15
N GLN A 49 -9.61 1.52 -18.30
CA GLN A 49 -10.06 0.34 -17.55
C GLN A 49 -10.32 0.77 -16.11
N LYS A 50 -11.53 0.52 -15.63
CA LYS A 50 -11.87 0.64 -14.20
C LYS A 50 -11.12 -0.44 -13.42
N THR A 51 -9.80 -0.36 -13.39
CA THR A 51 -8.94 -1.13 -12.49
C THR A 51 -8.89 -0.41 -11.14
N ARG A 52 -10.05 -0.08 -10.60
CA ARG A 52 -10.17 0.28 -9.20
C ARG A 52 -10.27 -1.00 -8.42
N LEU A 53 -9.34 -1.19 -7.49
CA LEU A 53 -9.56 -2.10 -6.38
C LEU A 53 -10.97 -1.87 -5.85
N ALA A 54 -11.75 -2.94 -5.76
CA ALA A 54 -13.04 -2.94 -5.11
C ALA A 54 -12.91 -3.00 -3.57
N LEU A 55 -11.90 -2.36 -3.04
CA LEU A 55 -11.87 -1.78 -1.72
C LEU A 55 -12.05 -0.31 -1.98
N ASP A 56 -13.22 0.20 -1.69
CA ASP A 56 -13.67 1.58 -1.84
C ASP A 56 -12.84 2.51 -0.93
N GLN A 57 -11.55 2.65 -1.24
CA GLN A 57 -10.60 3.46 -0.52
C GLN A 57 -9.64 4.08 -1.51
N ASN A 58 -9.76 5.36 -1.69
CA ASN A 58 -9.14 6.20 -2.71
C ASN A 58 -7.61 6.41 -2.53
N GLU A 59 -6.91 5.65 -1.69
CA GLU A 59 -5.57 6.03 -1.22
C GLU A 59 -4.52 4.91 -1.32
N LEU A 60 -4.83 3.83 -2.03
CA LEU A 60 -3.91 2.71 -2.21
C LEU A 60 -3.66 2.39 -3.70
N ASP A 61 -3.83 3.36 -4.57
CA ASP A 61 -3.56 3.21 -5.99
C ASP A 61 -2.05 3.38 -6.24
N VAL A 62 -1.40 2.33 -6.76
CA VAL A 62 -0.06 2.46 -7.32
C VAL A 62 -0.19 3.07 -8.70
N ILE A 63 0.30 4.28 -8.88
CA ILE A 63 0.28 4.98 -10.16
C ILE A 63 1.62 4.72 -10.86
N LEU A 64 1.58 3.99 -11.97
CA LEU A 64 2.75 3.83 -12.84
C LEU A 64 2.87 5.05 -13.75
N THR A 65 4.09 5.54 -13.92
CA THR A 65 4.42 6.64 -14.83
C THR A 65 5.61 6.28 -15.70
N TRP A 66 5.62 6.82 -16.91
CA TRP A 66 6.75 6.76 -17.82
C TRP A 66 7.77 7.82 -17.46
N GLU A 67 9.05 7.47 -17.67
CA GLU A 67 10.15 8.42 -17.67
C GLU A 67 10.86 8.45 -19.01
N VAL A 68 11.50 9.57 -19.31
CA VAL A 68 12.34 9.67 -20.50
C VAL A 68 13.56 8.77 -20.33
N ASN A 69 13.87 7.99 -21.33
CA ASN A 69 14.86 6.91 -21.40
C ASN A 69 14.41 5.55 -20.84
N ASP A 70 13.17 5.39 -20.42
CA ASP A 70 12.61 4.06 -20.18
C ASP A 70 12.79 3.17 -21.39
N VAL A 71 13.20 1.92 -21.17
CA VAL A 71 13.48 0.95 -22.26
C VAL A 71 12.28 0.03 -22.43
N ILE A 72 11.76 -0.03 -23.66
CA ILE A 72 10.66 -0.91 -24.05
C ILE A 72 11.24 -2.03 -24.91
N TYR A 73 10.92 -3.26 -24.56
CA TYR A 73 11.26 -4.45 -25.36
C TYR A 73 10.14 -4.72 -26.36
N LEU A 74 10.50 -4.90 -27.62
CA LEU A 74 9.56 -5.00 -28.75
C LEU A 74 9.81 -6.27 -29.54
N VAL A 75 8.71 -6.89 -30.01
CA VAL A 75 8.73 -8.01 -30.93
C VAL A 75 7.84 -7.69 -32.13
N PHE A 76 8.42 -7.77 -33.33
CA PHE A 76 7.71 -7.70 -34.59
C PHE A 76 7.50 -9.12 -35.09
N ASP A 77 6.27 -9.44 -35.50
CA ASP A 77 5.91 -10.75 -36.02
C ASP A 77 4.98 -10.61 -37.24
N ASP A 78 5.38 -11.16 -38.40
CA ASP A 78 4.54 -11.19 -39.60
C ASP A 78 4.01 -12.59 -39.93
N GLY A 79 4.16 -13.53 -38.99
CA GLY A 79 3.78 -14.93 -39.13
C GLY A 79 4.84 -15.80 -39.81
N THR A 80 5.93 -15.20 -40.31
CA THR A 80 7.07 -15.88 -40.89
C THR A 80 8.37 -15.49 -40.22
N ASN A 81 8.51 -14.18 -39.96
CA ASN A 81 9.68 -13.60 -39.32
C ASN A 81 9.25 -13.04 -37.94
N THR A 82 10.04 -13.37 -36.94
CA THR A 82 9.94 -12.81 -35.59
C THR A 82 11.23 -12.07 -35.29
N ILE A 83 11.14 -10.75 -35.07
CA ILE A 83 12.30 -9.88 -34.87
C ILE A 83 12.12 -9.13 -33.56
N GLN A 84 13.13 -9.19 -32.73
CA GLN A 84 13.16 -8.50 -31.45
C GLN A 84 14.09 -7.28 -31.47
N GLN A 85 13.68 -6.20 -30.84
CA GLN A 85 14.48 -4.99 -30.66
C GLN A 85 14.05 -4.23 -29.42
N THR A 86 14.81 -3.20 -29.07
CA THR A 86 14.45 -2.28 -28.00
C THR A 86 14.19 -0.88 -28.54
N SER A 87 13.35 -0.13 -27.85
CA SER A 87 13.18 1.30 -28.07
C SER A 87 13.18 2.04 -26.73
N THR A 88 13.46 3.34 -26.78
CA THR A 88 13.48 4.18 -25.59
C THR A 88 12.40 5.26 -25.65
N VAL A 89 11.81 5.57 -24.52
CA VAL A 89 10.87 6.67 -24.38
C VAL A 89 11.61 7.99 -24.63
N THR A 90 11.12 8.77 -25.59
CA THR A 90 11.72 10.06 -25.98
C THR A 90 11.01 11.27 -25.38
N ALA A 91 9.72 11.13 -25.07
CA ALA A 91 8.93 12.17 -24.44
C ALA A 91 7.82 11.57 -23.58
N VAL A 92 7.46 12.31 -22.53
CA VAL A 92 6.35 11.97 -21.64
C VAL A 92 5.38 13.13 -21.52
N SER A 93 4.11 12.83 -21.30
CA SER A 93 3.05 13.82 -21.14
C SER A 93 1.98 13.32 -20.17
N ASN A 94 1.00 14.17 -19.85
CA ASN A 94 -0.09 13.82 -18.95
C ASN A 94 0.39 13.27 -17.60
N GLY A 95 1.37 13.99 -16.97
CA GLY A 95 1.93 13.56 -15.68
C GLY A 95 2.64 12.19 -15.73
N GLY A 96 3.29 11.85 -16.86
CA GLY A 96 3.96 10.56 -17.05
C GLY A 96 3.03 9.42 -17.50
N ARG A 97 1.73 9.66 -17.66
CA ARG A 97 0.78 8.61 -18.05
C ARG A 97 0.83 8.26 -19.54
N THR A 98 1.41 9.13 -20.36
CA THR A 98 1.54 8.93 -21.81
C THR A 98 3.00 9.14 -22.22
N ALA A 99 3.53 8.20 -23.01
CA ALA A 99 4.87 8.26 -23.57
C ALA A 99 4.84 8.34 -25.09
N GLU A 100 5.92 8.86 -25.67
CA GLU A 100 6.23 8.77 -27.09
C GLU A 100 7.58 8.07 -27.26
N PHE A 101 7.66 7.16 -28.21
CA PHE A 101 8.89 6.48 -28.60
C PHE A 101 8.90 6.20 -30.09
N GLU A 102 10.07 5.97 -30.67
CA GLU A 102 10.23 5.69 -32.09
C GLU A 102 10.59 4.23 -32.28
N ILE A 103 9.98 3.60 -33.28
CA ILE A 103 10.33 2.24 -33.72
C ILE A 103 10.80 2.27 -35.19
N GLU A 104 11.74 1.44 -35.49
CA GLU A 104 12.17 1.17 -36.86
C GLU A 104 11.67 -0.22 -37.27
N ILE A 105 10.78 -0.27 -38.28
CA ILE A 105 10.23 -1.55 -38.72
C ILE A 105 11.40 -2.34 -39.40
N PRO A 106 11.71 -3.54 -38.93
CA PRO A 106 12.77 -4.35 -39.50
C PRO A 106 12.57 -4.62 -40.97
N GLN A 107 13.68 -4.65 -41.75
CA GLN A 107 13.62 -4.85 -43.20
C GLN A 107 13.01 -6.20 -43.56
N GLU A 108 13.29 -7.23 -42.80
CA GLU A 108 12.72 -8.57 -42.96
C GLU A 108 11.20 -8.58 -42.86
N ILE A 109 10.66 -7.75 -41.98
CA ILE A 109 9.21 -7.56 -41.83
C ILE A 109 8.66 -6.80 -43.03
N ILE A 110 9.37 -5.76 -43.54
CA ILE A 110 8.95 -4.99 -44.71
C ILE A 110 8.91 -5.87 -45.95
N ASP A 111 9.93 -6.68 -46.17
CA ASP A 111 10.08 -7.53 -47.34
C ASP A 111 9.27 -8.83 -47.26
N GLY A 112 8.74 -9.17 -46.09
CA GLY A 112 7.91 -10.35 -45.88
C GLY A 112 6.64 -10.35 -46.74
N GLU A 113 6.13 -11.52 -47.09
CA GLU A 113 4.97 -11.71 -47.96
C GLU A 113 3.65 -11.17 -47.38
N SER A 114 3.52 -11.10 -46.07
CA SER A 114 2.36 -10.57 -45.38
C SER A 114 2.19 -9.05 -45.63
N THR A 115 0.98 -8.57 -45.78
CA THR A 115 0.68 -7.14 -45.91
C THR A 115 0.61 -6.43 -44.54
N THR A 116 0.56 -7.21 -43.47
CA THR A 116 0.44 -6.73 -42.08
C THR A 116 1.49 -7.39 -41.20
N PHE A 117 1.72 -6.80 -40.06
CA PHE A 117 2.52 -7.39 -38.99
C PHE A 117 1.85 -7.13 -37.62
N ASN A 118 2.29 -7.87 -36.63
CA ASN A 118 1.92 -7.68 -35.22
C ASN A 118 3.09 -7.04 -34.48
N LEU A 119 2.79 -6.22 -33.51
CA LEU A 119 3.76 -5.59 -32.63
C LEU A 119 3.40 -5.87 -31.18
N TYR A 120 4.33 -6.47 -30.48
CA TYR A 120 4.21 -6.74 -29.05
C TYR A 120 5.26 -5.94 -28.31
N GLY A 121 4.92 -5.46 -27.10
CA GLY A 121 5.87 -4.74 -26.28
C GLY A 121 5.76 -5.11 -24.82
N LEU A 122 6.88 -5.05 -24.13
CA LEU A 122 6.99 -5.26 -22.70
C LEU A 122 7.87 -4.18 -22.06
N TYR A 123 7.47 -3.72 -20.90
CA TYR A 123 8.24 -2.82 -20.03
C TYR A 123 8.39 -3.45 -18.64
N GLY A 124 9.58 -3.32 -18.06
CA GLY A 124 9.94 -3.85 -16.75
C GLY A 124 11.38 -4.43 -16.76
N GLY A 125 11.80 -4.98 -15.63
CA GLY A 125 13.16 -5.53 -15.46
C GLY A 125 13.36 -6.85 -16.21
N VAL A 126 13.61 -6.77 -17.51
CA VAL A 126 13.75 -7.94 -18.42
C VAL A 126 14.94 -7.77 -19.37
N THR A 127 15.40 -8.88 -19.92
CA THR A 127 16.30 -8.93 -21.08
C THR A 127 15.74 -9.88 -22.10
N PHE A 128 16.02 -9.66 -23.39
CA PHE A 128 15.67 -10.65 -24.39
C PHE A 128 16.53 -11.91 -24.25
N SER A 129 15.95 -13.07 -24.55
CA SER A 129 16.70 -14.30 -24.71
C SER A 129 17.64 -14.16 -25.91
N GLU A 130 18.89 -14.60 -25.77
CA GLU A 130 19.87 -14.67 -26.85
C GLU A 130 19.90 -16.07 -27.52
N ILE A 131 19.00 -16.97 -27.13
CA ILE A 131 18.95 -18.34 -27.63
C ILE A 131 18.21 -18.36 -28.98
N GLU A 132 18.87 -18.88 -30.04
CA GLU A 132 18.24 -19.05 -31.36
C GLU A 132 16.99 -19.92 -31.24
N GLY A 133 15.88 -19.44 -31.80
CA GLY A 133 14.57 -20.11 -31.72
C GLY A 133 13.75 -19.73 -30.49
N GLU A 134 14.23 -18.80 -29.68
CA GLU A 134 13.51 -18.18 -28.55
C GLU A 134 13.14 -16.71 -28.84
N GLU A 135 13.07 -16.33 -30.12
CA GLU A 135 12.67 -14.98 -30.53
C GLU A 135 11.27 -14.66 -30.00
N GLY A 136 11.14 -13.50 -29.38
CA GLY A 136 9.90 -13.10 -28.71
C GLY A 136 9.81 -13.49 -27.22
N ILE A 137 10.78 -14.24 -26.72
CA ILE A 137 10.89 -14.59 -25.32
C ILE A 137 11.80 -13.59 -24.60
N VAL A 138 11.36 -13.12 -23.46
CA VAL A 138 12.16 -12.30 -22.56
C VAL A 138 12.47 -13.08 -21.29
N GLU A 139 13.67 -12.89 -20.76
CA GLU A 139 14.07 -13.41 -19.47
C GLU A 139 13.96 -12.30 -18.41
N LEU A 140 13.37 -12.60 -17.27
CA LEU A 140 13.29 -11.68 -16.16
C LEU A 140 14.63 -11.60 -15.45
N THR A 141 15.25 -10.42 -15.41
CA THR A 141 16.58 -10.18 -14.83
C THR A 141 16.62 -10.32 -13.31
N THR A 142 15.48 -10.12 -12.68
CA THR A 142 15.30 -10.40 -11.25
C THR A 142 14.02 -11.21 -11.10
N ALA A 143 14.04 -12.21 -10.24
CA ALA A 143 12.82 -12.94 -9.93
C ALA A 143 11.84 -11.95 -9.25
N PRO A 144 10.79 -11.48 -9.95
CA PRO A 144 9.91 -10.42 -9.42
C PRO A 144 9.13 -10.86 -8.18
N TRP A 145 9.20 -12.13 -7.84
CA TRP A 145 8.55 -12.77 -6.71
C TRP A 145 9.50 -13.16 -5.59
N SER A 146 10.79 -12.86 -5.69
CA SER A 146 11.76 -13.20 -4.64
C SER A 146 12.14 -12.02 -3.77
N GLY A 147 11.63 -10.83 -4.03
CA GLY A 147 11.99 -9.61 -3.31
C GLY A 147 10.80 -9.00 -2.58
N ALA A 148 10.94 -8.73 -1.31
CA ALA A 148 10.12 -7.76 -0.61
C ALA A 148 10.75 -6.39 -0.78
N PHE A 149 9.94 -5.43 -1.17
CA PHE A 149 10.33 -4.03 -1.24
C PHE A 149 9.77 -3.34 0.00
N LEU A 150 10.62 -2.67 0.76
CA LEU A 150 10.16 -1.79 1.85
C LEU A 150 9.47 -0.54 1.29
N GLN A 151 9.88 -0.12 0.08
CA GLN A 151 9.25 0.93 -0.71
C GLN A 151 9.25 0.49 -2.17
N LEU A 152 8.25 0.91 -2.95
CA LEU A 152 8.29 0.78 -4.40
C LEU A 152 9.27 1.84 -4.91
N GLU A 153 10.48 1.41 -5.29
CA GLU A 153 11.47 2.28 -5.93
C GLU A 153 11.32 2.22 -7.45
N GLU A 154 11.88 3.22 -8.17
CA GLU A 154 11.78 3.41 -9.62
C GLU A 154 12.17 2.19 -10.48
N ASN A 155 12.89 1.23 -9.91
CA ASN A 155 13.34 0.02 -10.60
C ASN A 155 12.58 -1.24 -10.19
N ASP A 156 11.52 -1.10 -9.42
CA ASP A 156 10.76 -2.26 -8.96
C ASP A 156 9.88 -2.80 -10.09
N ILE A 157 9.91 -4.12 -10.23
CA ILE A 157 9.47 -4.81 -11.42
C ILE A 157 7.96 -4.92 -11.45
N VAL A 158 7.33 -3.95 -12.05
CA VAL A 158 5.95 -4.09 -12.49
C VAL A 158 5.95 -4.33 -13.99
N LEU A 159 5.69 -5.57 -14.40
CA LEU A 159 5.61 -5.90 -15.82
C LEU A 159 4.30 -5.43 -16.42
N ILE A 160 4.42 -4.65 -17.49
CA ILE A 160 3.29 -4.23 -18.32
C ILE A 160 3.58 -4.56 -19.78
N ARG A 161 2.56 -4.94 -20.54
CA ARG A 161 2.67 -5.33 -21.94
C ARG A 161 1.59 -4.69 -22.81
N PHE A 162 1.87 -4.64 -24.12
CA PHE A 162 0.83 -4.43 -25.11
C PHE A 162 0.93 -5.47 -26.24
N ALA A 163 -0.14 -5.63 -26.99
CA ALA A 163 -0.19 -6.40 -28.22
C ALA A 163 -1.09 -5.66 -29.23
N GLU A 164 -0.50 -5.24 -30.33
CA GLU A 164 -1.19 -4.66 -31.48
C GLU A 164 -1.04 -5.60 -32.65
N THR A 165 -2.14 -5.98 -33.27
CA THR A 165 -2.17 -6.97 -34.35
C THR A 165 -2.73 -6.40 -35.64
N GLY A 166 -2.25 -6.91 -36.76
CA GLY A 166 -2.74 -6.56 -38.10
C GLY A 166 -2.38 -5.14 -38.53
N ILE A 167 -1.22 -4.63 -38.15
CA ILE A 167 -0.70 -3.32 -38.53
C ILE A 167 -0.34 -3.33 -40.02
N ASP A 168 -0.91 -2.42 -40.83
CA ASP A 168 -0.63 -2.30 -42.27
C ASP A 168 0.80 -1.76 -42.48
N LYS A 169 1.64 -2.53 -43.17
CA LYS A 169 3.03 -2.17 -43.51
C LYS A 169 3.14 -0.87 -44.31
N ASN A 170 2.13 -0.58 -45.14
CA ASN A 170 2.17 0.56 -46.06
C ASN A 170 1.79 1.88 -45.40
N SER A 171 0.95 1.80 -44.38
CA SER A 171 0.44 2.99 -43.66
C SER A 171 0.37 2.75 -42.16
N PRO A 172 1.48 2.48 -41.48
CA PRO A 172 1.47 2.19 -40.06
C PRO A 172 1.13 3.45 -39.26
N SER A 173 0.09 3.35 -38.45
CA SER A 173 -0.24 4.31 -37.41
C SER A 173 -0.47 3.51 -36.13
N ILE A 174 0.34 3.74 -35.12
CA ILE A 174 0.36 2.89 -33.93
C ILE A 174 0.13 3.76 -32.70
N SER A 175 -0.87 3.38 -31.93
CA SER A 175 -1.10 3.88 -30.59
C SER A 175 -1.39 2.69 -29.71
N VAL A 176 -0.62 2.50 -28.68
CA VAL A 176 -0.69 1.30 -27.82
C VAL A 176 -1.11 1.68 -26.41
N ASN A 177 -1.81 0.76 -25.76
CA ASN A 177 -2.11 0.85 -24.33
C ASN A 177 -1.52 -0.36 -23.63
N PHE A 178 -0.63 -0.11 -22.70
CA PHE A 178 -0.07 -1.16 -21.87
C PHE A 178 -1.10 -1.71 -20.89
N GLN A 179 -0.97 -2.99 -20.61
CA GLN A 179 -1.76 -3.71 -19.63
C GLN A 179 -0.83 -4.41 -18.66
N HIS A 180 -1.24 -4.59 -17.42
CA HIS A 180 -0.46 -5.35 -16.46
C HIS A 180 -0.32 -6.81 -16.87
N VAL A 181 0.84 -7.41 -16.55
CA VAL A 181 1.09 -8.85 -16.70
C VAL A 181 0.80 -9.60 -15.42
N GLY A 182 0.94 -8.93 -14.28
CA GLY A 182 0.67 -9.49 -12.97
C GLY A 182 -0.03 -8.50 -12.06
N SER A 183 0.05 -8.73 -10.77
CA SER A 183 -0.58 -7.94 -9.72
C SER A 183 0.40 -7.69 -8.58
N LEU A 184 0.10 -6.70 -7.74
CA LEU A 184 0.87 -6.38 -6.56
C LEU A 184 0.18 -6.93 -5.31
N PHE A 185 0.96 -7.42 -4.36
CA PHE A 185 0.56 -7.52 -2.97
C PHE A 185 1.25 -6.44 -2.15
N LYS A 186 0.48 -5.78 -1.30
CA LYS A 186 1.01 -4.96 -0.23
C LYS A 186 0.61 -5.58 1.11
N ILE A 187 1.60 -5.86 1.94
CA ILE A 187 1.40 -6.41 3.26
C ILE A 187 1.68 -5.33 4.29
N TYR A 188 0.76 -5.19 5.24
CA TYR A 188 0.90 -4.32 6.40
C TYR A 188 0.81 -5.18 7.65
N ILE A 189 1.80 -5.04 8.53
CA ILE A 189 1.83 -5.70 9.83
C ILE A 189 2.02 -4.63 10.88
N ASP A 190 0.95 -4.27 11.57
CA ASP A 190 0.92 -3.26 12.62
C ASP A 190 1.32 -3.91 13.95
N ASN A 191 2.42 -3.48 14.57
CA ASN A 191 2.84 -3.99 15.87
C ASN A 191 2.07 -3.25 16.98
N THR A 192 1.04 -3.89 17.46
CA THR A 192 0.22 -3.42 18.59
C THR A 192 0.65 -4.01 19.93
N GLY A 193 1.75 -4.75 19.97
CA GLY A 193 2.29 -5.40 21.16
C GLY A 193 3.09 -4.46 22.07
N ALA A 194 3.70 -5.05 23.09
CA ALA A 194 4.50 -4.35 24.06
C ALA A 194 6.02 -4.40 23.78
N PHE A 195 6.43 -5.13 22.74
CA PHE A 195 7.85 -5.36 22.43
C PHE A 195 8.12 -5.20 20.95
N ASP A 196 9.29 -4.69 20.61
CA ASP A 196 9.82 -4.69 19.25
C ASP A 196 10.11 -6.13 18.81
N LEU A 197 9.91 -6.42 17.53
CA LEU A 197 10.33 -7.68 16.92
C LEU A 197 11.57 -7.44 16.08
N GLU A 198 12.70 -7.96 16.54
CA GLU A 198 14.00 -7.80 15.88
C GLU A 198 14.36 -9.03 15.02
N GLY A 199 15.23 -8.81 14.04
CA GLY A 199 15.82 -9.89 13.23
C GLY A 199 14.81 -10.54 12.28
N ILE A 200 13.86 -9.78 11.73
CA ILE A 200 12.91 -10.28 10.74
C ILE A 200 13.69 -10.59 9.45
N THR A 201 13.61 -11.83 9.00
CA THR A 201 14.30 -12.32 7.80
C THR A 201 13.38 -12.40 6.59
N SER A 202 12.11 -12.75 6.81
CA SER A 202 11.10 -12.76 5.75
C SER A 202 9.69 -12.72 6.33
N VAL A 203 8.76 -12.29 5.48
CA VAL A 203 7.33 -12.46 5.66
C VAL A 203 6.83 -13.32 4.52
N GLU A 204 5.92 -14.25 4.79
CA GLU A 204 5.37 -15.15 3.79
C GLU A 204 3.84 -15.07 3.80
N LEU A 205 3.25 -14.85 2.62
CA LEU A 205 1.83 -15.06 2.39
C LEU A 205 1.65 -16.48 1.86
N PHE A 206 0.83 -17.31 2.49
CA PHE A 206 0.69 -18.71 2.10
C PHE A 206 -0.75 -19.23 2.22
N SER A 207 -1.01 -20.34 1.52
CA SER A 207 -2.28 -21.05 1.56
C SER A 207 -2.08 -22.56 1.44
N ASP A 208 -3.16 -23.33 1.61
CA ASP A 208 -3.16 -24.78 1.39
C ASP A 208 -3.20 -25.16 -0.11
N SER A 209 -3.44 -24.18 -0.98
CA SER A 209 -3.50 -24.36 -2.43
C SER A 209 -2.57 -23.35 -3.13
N PRO A 210 -2.08 -23.66 -4.34
CA PRO A 210 -1.28 -22.72 -5.12
C PRO A 210 -1.99 -21.40 -5.35
N ILE A 211 -1.29 -20.29 -5.15
CA ILE A 211 -1.82 -18.91 -5.27
C ILE A 211 -1.19 -18.12 -6.38
N TYR A 212 -0.03 -18.52 -6.88
CA TYR A 212 0.65 -17.80 -7.96
C TYR A 212 1.57 -18.70 -8.78
N ALA A 213 1.84 -18.28 -10.02
CA ALA A 213 2.84 -18.91 -10.88
C ALA A 213 4.25 -18.52 -10.39
N TYR A 214 5.10 -19.53 -10.29
CA TYR A 214 6.47 -19.37 -9.80
C TYR A 214 7.41 -20.19 -10.68
N GLN A 215 8.52 -19.62 -11.06
CA GLN A 215 9.63 -20.38 -11.63
C GLN A 215 10.66 -20.61 -10.54
N ASN A 216 11.05 -21.84 -10.36
CA ASN A 216 11.96 -22.22 -9.29
C ASN A 216 13.34 -21.60 -9.52
N ALA A 217 13.80 -20.80 -8.55
CA ALA A 217 15.13 -20.21 -8.58
C ALA A 217 16.29 -21.23 -8.48
N SER A 218 16.00 -22.53 -8.42
CA SER A 218 17.03 -23.59 -8.48
C SER A 218 17.54 -23.87 -9.90
N ASP A 219 16.82 -23.42 -10.92
CA ASP A 219 17.28 -23.44 -12.29
C ASP A 219 17.99 -22.11 -12.52
N GLU A 220 19.25 -22.13 -12.96
CA GLU A 220 20.08 -20.96 -13.22
C GLU A 220 19.48 -20.03 -14.31
N GLU A 221 18.37 -20.41 -14.90
CA GLU A 221 17.61 -19.65 -15.89
C GLU A 221 16.48 -18.87 -15.21
N GLY A 222 16.40 -17.56 -15.47
CA GLY A 222 15.34 -16.68 -14.99
C GLY A 222 13.94 -17.09 -15.52
N ALA A 223 12.90 -16.52 -14.96
CA ALA A 223 11.55 -16.73 -15.47
C ALA A 223 11.45 -16.17 -16.89
N LYS A 224 10.89 -16.97 -17.82
CA LYS A 224 10.73 -16.60 -19.23
C LYS A 224 9.28 -16.25 -19.54
N TYR A 225 9.09 -15.16 -20.28
CA TYR A 225 7.78 -14.69 -20.70
C TYR A 225 7.76 -14.53 -22.23
N ASP A 226 6.81 -15.17 -22.87
CA ASP A 226 6.61 -15.04 -24.31
C ASP A 226 5.69 -13.85 -24.60
N LEU A 227 6.22 -12.86 -25.33
CA LEU A 227 5.49 -11.64 -25.67
C LEU A 227 4.36 -11.89 -26.66
N ILE A 228 4.52 -12.89 -27.53
CA ILE A 228 3.54 -13.23 -28.58
C ILE A 228 2.32 -13.87 -27.93
N SER A 229 2.50 -14.95 -27.21
CA SER A 229 1.38 -15.63 -26.52
C SER A 229 0.87 -14.85 -25.32
N GLY A 230 1.69 -13.99 -24.73
CA GLY A 230 1.37 -13.26 -23.50
C GLY A 230 1.34 -14.14 -22.26
N THR A 231 2.13 -15.21 -22.23
CA THR A 231 2.15 -16.18 -21.14
C THR A 231 3.57 -16.48 -20.66
N PHE A 232 3.70 -16.93 -19.43
CA PHE A 232 4.95 -17.49 -18.94
C PHE A 232 5.21 -18.85 -19.58
N VAL A 233 6.44 -19.07 -20.02
CA VAL A 233 6.87 -20.30 -20.69
C VAL A 233 8.02 -20.96 -19.94
N GLY A 234 8.22 -22.26 -20.18
CA GLY A 234 9.34 -23.03 -19.63
C GLY A 234 9.20 -23.33 -18.13
N GLY A 235 8.78 -24.52 -17.75
CA GLY A 235 8.90 -25.04 -16.37
C GLY A 235 8.19 -24.24 -15.26
N THR A 236 7.16 -23.47 -15.60
CA THR A 236 6.40 -22.70 -14.59
C THR A 236 5.81 -23.64 -13.56
N THR A 237 6.20 -23.46 -12.31
CA THR A 237 5.60 -24.15 -11.15
C THR A 237 4.61 -23.21 -10.45
N PHE A 238 3.65 -23.79 -9.76
CA PHE A 238 2.71 -23.04 -8.94
C PHE A 238 3.09 -23.19 -7.48
N SER A 239 3.25 -22.05 -6.81
CA SER A 239 3.58 -22.03 -5.39
C SER A 239 2.37 -21.66 -4.53
N ASN A 240 2.31 -22.28 -3.38
CA ASN A 240 1.38 -21.92 -2.32
C ASN A 240 1.98 -20.99 -1.26
N VAL A 241 3.24 -20.55 -1.44
CA VAL A 241 3.96 -19.63 -0.54
C VAL A 241 4.56 -18.51 -1.36
N LEU A 242 4.13 -17.28 -1.10
CA LEU A 242 4.70 -16.04 -1.66
C LEU A 242 5.61 -15.40 -0.61
N PRO A 243 6.93 -15.48 -0.78
CA PRO A 243 7.87 -14.92 0.17
C PRO A 243 8.09 -13.42 -0.08
N PHE A 244 8.25 -12.68 1.00
CA PHE A 244 8.69 -11.29 1.04
C PHE A 244 9.96 -11.26 1.89
N ASN A 245 11.12 -11.13 1.25
CA ASN A 245 12.38 -11.04 1.96
C ASN A 245 12.52 -9.67 2.61
N VAL A 246 12.91 -9.65 3.86
CA VAL A 246 13.19 -8.43 4.61
C VAL A 246 14.70 -8.35 4.84
N ASP A 247 15.23 -7.14 4.87
CA ASP A 247 16.63 -6.95 5.24
C ASP A 247 16.90 -7.69 6.56
N PRO A 248 18.01 -8.45 6.69
CA PRO A 248 18.32 -9.21 7.91
C PRO A 248 18.34 -8.39 9.20
N GLU A 249 18.44 -7.08 9.10
CA GLU A 249 18.34 -6.14 10.22
C GLU A 249 16.93 -5.55 10.41
N GLY A 250 15.92 -6.13 9.75
CA GLY A 250 14.53 -5.66 9.84
C GLY A 250 14.01 -5.70 11.27
N ILE A 251 13.51 -4.58 11.73
CA ILE A 251 12.89 -4.42 13.06
C ILE A 251 11.47 -3.90 12.86
N LEU A 252 10.53 -4.54 13.53
CA LEU A 252 9.15 -4.04 13.62
C LEU A 252 8.96 -3.43 15.00
N TYR A 253 9.07 -2.10 15.07
CA TYR A 253 8.92 -1.35 16.32
C TYR A 253 7.49 -1.37 16.84
N VAL A 254 7.34 -1.26 18.15
CA VAL A 254 6.04 -1.06 18.78
C VAL A 254 5.42 0.24 18.27
N GLY A 255 4.17 0.16 17.81
CA GLY A 255 3.45 1.29 17.26
C GLY A 255 3.72 1.60 15.78
N ASP A 256 4.67 0.88 15.16
CA ASP A 256 4.95 1.00 13.73
C ASP A 256 4.32 -0.15 12.93
N ALA A 257 4.25 0.05 11.62
CA ALA A 257 3.81 -0.96 10.68
C ALA A 257 4.94 -1.38 9.73
N LEU A 258 5.20 -2.68 9.65
CA LEU A 258 6.03 -3.23 8.57
C LEU A 258 5.21 -3.24 7.29
N GLN A 259 5.71 -2.58 6.26
CA GLN A 259 5.08 -2.49 4.95
C GLN A 259 5.97 -3.18 3.92
N LEU A 260 5.42 -4.13 3.19
CA LEU A 260 6.14 -4.91 2.20
C LEU A 260 5.35 -4.95 0.91
N TRP A 261 6.05 -4.83 -0.21
CA TRP A 261 5.47 -4.96 -1.53
C TRP A 261 6.03 -6.20 -2.22
N GLY A 262 5.21 -6.87 -3.00
CA GLY A 262 5.63 -7.94 -3.89
C GLY A 262 4.78 -7.97 -5.15
N TRP A 263 5.41 -8.19 -6.29
CA TRP A 263 4.71 -8.45 -7.53
C TRP A 263 4.54 -9.96 -7.71
N TYR A 264 3.44 -10.38 -8.29
CA TYR A 264 3.20 -11.77 -8.60
C TYR A 264 2.37 -11.94 -9.87
N SER A 265 2.56 -13.05 -10.55
CA SER A 265 1.67 -13.49 -11.61
C SER A 265 0.65 -14.48 -11.03
N PRO A 266 -0.66 -14.19 -11.12
CA PRO A 266 -1.66 -15.09 -10.57
C PRO A 266 -1.61 -16.45 -11.25
N SER A 267 -1.86 -17.50 -10.47
CA SER A 267 -2.03 -18.84 -11.01
C SER A 267 -3.25 -18.85 -11.95
N GLN A 268 -3.10 -19.40 -13.15
CA GLN A 268 -4.22 -19.64 -14.05
C GLN A 268 -4.98 -20.90 -13.60
N ASN A 269 -5.51 -20.90 -12.38
CA ASN A 269 -6.40 -21.97 -11.95
C ASN A 269 -7.75 -21.78 -12.63
N GLU A 270 -8.25 -22.83 -13.25
CA GLU A 270 -9.58 -22.88 -13.87
C GLU A 270 -10.73 -22.71 -12.85
N GLU A 271 -10.43 -22.77 -11.57
CA GLU A 271 -11.37 -22.51 -10.48
C GLU A 271 -11.13 -21.12 -9.92
N ASP A 272 -12.03 -20.21 -10.22
CA ASP A 272 -12.06 -18.79 -9.81
C ASP A 272 -12.18 -18.58 -8.29
N ILE A 273 -11.41 -19.30 -7.48
CA ILE A 273 -11.48 -19.25 -6.02
C ILE A 273 -10.12 -18.84 -5.46
N TRP A 274 -10.09 -17.68 -4.82
CA TRP A 274 -9.00 -17.34 -3.93
C TRP A 274 -9.04 -18.24 -2.71
N PRO A 275 -7.98 -19.03 -2.44
CA PRO A 275 -7.92 -19.84 -1.23
C PRO A 275 -7.84 -18.95 0.02
N ALA A 276 -8.01 -19.57 1.17
CA ALA A 276 -7.76 -18.91 2.43
C ALA A 276 -6.25 -18.56 2.55
N LEU A 277 -5.94 -17.30 2.89
CA LEU A 277 -4.58 -16.78 2.96
C LEU A 277 -4.15 -16.61 4.40
N ASN A 278 -2.97 -17.13 4.72
CA ASN A 278 -2.28 -16.95 5.98
C ASN A 278 -1.03 -16.09 5.79
N LEU A 279 -0.58 -15.50 6.88
CA LEU A 279 0.67 -14.75 6.93
C LEU A 279 1.59 -15.37 7.97
N ARG A 280 2.89 -15.39 7.67
CA ARG A 280 3.94 -15.87 8.58
C ARG A 280 5.09 -14.89 8.58
N ILE A 281 5.59 -14.56 9.78
CA ILE A 281 6.82 -13.79 9.97
C ILE A 281 7.90 -14.78 10.40
N ASN A 282 9.01 -14.81 9.67
CA ASN A 282 10.22 -15.53 10.04
C ASN A 282 11.21 -14.55 10.65
N TYR A 283 11.78 -14.89 11.81
CA TYR A 283 12.72 -14.03 12.54
C TYR A 283 13.76 -14.85 13.29
N GLY A 284 14.87 -14.23 13.64
CA GLY A 284 15.95 -14.88 14.35
C GLY A 284 16.44 -16.15 13.66
N GLU A 285 16.89 -17.13 14.46
CA GLU A 285 17.41 -18.41 13.95
C GLU A 285 16.27 -19.44 13.81
N GLY A 286 15.43 -19.29 12.74
CA GLY A 286 14.37 -20.26 12.42
C GLY A 286 13.12 -20.16 13.30
N GLN A 287 12.92 -19.06 13.99
CA GLN A 287 11.69 -18.77 14.73
C GLN A 287 10.63 -18.19 13.81
N GLN A 288 9.36 -18.41 14.13
CA GLN A 288 8.25 -17.92 13.33
C GLN A 288 7.01 -17.61 14.15
N PHE A 289 6.28 -16.58 13.69
CA PHE A 289 4.89 -16.36 14.05
C PHE A 289 4.00 -16.62 12.84
N THR A 290 2.85 -17.23 13.06
CA THR A 290 1.90 -17.56 11.99
C THR A 290 0.50 -17.14 12.40
N THR A 291 -0.27 -16.58 11.45
CA THR A 291 -1.68 -16.24 11.70
C THR A 291 -2.48 -17.48 12.07
N VAL A 292 -3.29 -17.36 13.12
CA VAL A 292 -4.15 -18.47 13.59
C VAL A 292 -5.43 -18.55 12.77
N VAL A 293 -5.94 -17.39 12.34
CA VAL A 293 -7.17 -17.32 11.55
C VAL A 293 -6.81 -16.80 10.16
N PRO A 294 -6.88 -17.64 9.14
CA PRO A 294 -6.59 -17.22 7.77
C PRO A 294 -7.63 -16.20 7.30
N LYS A 295 -7.20 -15.32 6.39
CA LYS A 295 -8.14 -14.50 5.63
C LYS A 295 -9.00 -15.44 4.79
N PRO A 296 -10.35 -15.35 4.88
CA PRO A 296 -11.21 -16.37 4.29
C PRO A 296 -11.04 -16.48 2.77
N ALA A 297 -11.21 -17.71 2.27
CA ALA A 297 -11.38 -17.94 0.84
C ALA A 297 -12.56 -17.14 0.28
N ARG A 298 -12.41 -16.69 -0.95
CA ARG A 298 -13.46 -15.94 -1.64
C ARG A 298 -13.59 -16.40 -3.09
N THR A 299 -14.82 -16.42 -3.59
CA THR A 299 -15.08 -16.56 -5.02
C THR A 299 -14.79 -15.22 -5.69
N ALA A 300 -13.63 -15.08 -6.28
CA ALA A 300 -13.25 -13.95 -7.13
C ALA A 300 -12.06 -14.38 -7.95
N THR A 301 -12.06 -14.00 -9.22
CA THR A 301 -10.87 -14.11 -10.06
C THR A 301 -9.76 -13.24 -9.50
N THR A 302 -8.52 -13.73 -9.59
CA THR A 302 -7.34 -12.88 -9.48
C THR A 302 -7.26 -12.02 -10.72
N ASP A 303 -7.84 -10.84 -10.67
CA ASP A 303 -7.73 -9.92 -11.80
C ASP A 303 -6.30 -9.40 -11.90
N ILE A 304 -5.68 -9.59 -13.05
CA ILE A 304 -4.39 -8.99 -13.39
C ILE A 304 -4.51 -7.47 -13.32
N GLY A 305 -3.48 -6.80 -12.85
CA GLY A 305 -3.41 -5.35 -12.77
C GLY A 305 -4.03 -4.74 -11.53
N LYS A 306 -4.29 -5.54 -10.51
CA LYS A 306 -4.75 -5.05 -9.20
C LYS A 306 -3.62 -5.05 -8.19
N ALA A 307 -3.72 -4.13 -7.22
CA ALA A 307 -2.96 -4.22 -5.99
C ALA A 307 -3.85 -4.82 -4.89
N TYR A 308 -3.38 -5.88 -4.27
CA TYR A 308 -4.07 -6.57 -3.18
C TYR A 308 -3.39 -6.22 -1.88
N HIS A 309 -4.18 -5.83 -0.90
CA HIS A 309 -3.68 -5.43 0.41
C HIS A 309 -4.00 -6.48 1.45
N PHE A 310 -2.99 -6.88 2.20
CA PHE A 310 -3.12 -7.81 3.30
C PHE A 310 -2.72 -7.09 4.60
N PHE A 311 -3.66 -6.95 5.52
CA PHE A 311 -3.47 -6.24 6.77
C PHE A 311 -3.54 -7.20 7.94
N SER A 312 -2.57 -7.06 8.84
CA SER A 312 -2.47 -7.85 10.05
C SER A 312 -2.02 -7.00 11.22
N ARG A 313 -2.39 -7.44 12.41
CA ARG A 313 -1.84 -6.95 13.67
C ARG A 313 -0.93 -8.01 14.27
N PHE A 314 0.11 -7.55 14.92
CA PHE A 314 1.07 -8.38 15.60
C PHE A 314 1.25 -7.90 17.03
N ASP A 315 1.28 -8.83 17.99
CA ASP A 315 1.56 -8.59 19.39
C ASP A 315 2.42 -9.73 19.95
N ALA A 316 3.72 -9.49 20.05
CA ALA A 316 4.68 -10.48 20.55
C ALA A 316 4.51 -10.81 22.04
N SER A 317 3.74 -10.05 22.80
CA SER A 317 3.47 -10.32 24.22
C SER A 317 2.44 -11.43 24.42
N LEU A 318 1.66 -11.75 23.40
CA LEU A 318 0.67 -12.79 23.44
C LEU A 318 1.30 -14.17 23.19
N ASP A 319 0.54 -15.23 23.54
CA ASP A 319 0.89 -16.58 23.11
C ASP A 319 1.14 -16.59 21.59
N PRO A 320 2.21 -17.24 21.08
CA PRO A 320 2.51 -17.28 19.64
C PRO A 320 1.31 -17.68 18.77
N ALA A 321 0.38 -18.45 19.30
CA ALA A 321 -0.87 -18.80 18.62
C ALA A 321 -1.88 -17.65 18.54
N LEU A 322 -1.72 -16.58 19.29
CA LEU A 322 -2.61 -15.41 19.33
C LEU A 322 -1.91 -14.11 18.89
N ALA A 323 -0.60 -14.15 18.73
CA ALA A 323 0.23 -12.99 18.47
C ALA A 323 -0.06 -12.32 17.12
N PHE A 324 -0.71 -13.04 16.20
CA PHE A 324 -0.93 -12.59 14.85
C PHE A 324 -2.41 -12.64 14.47
N THR A 325 -3.01 -11.48 14.21
CA THR A 325 -4.43 -11.36 13.88
C THR A 325 -4.64 -10.65 12.55
N ASN A 326 -5.28 -11.30 11.60
CA ASN A 326 -5.67 -10.67 10.34
C ASN A 326 -6.78 -9.65 10.55
N ILE A 327 -6.66 -8.50 9.94
CA ILE A 327 -7.73 -7.52 9.86
C ILE A 327 -8.66 -7.93 8.71
N VAL A 328 -9.83 -8.43 9.07
CA VAL A 328 -10.81 -8.99 8.11
C VAL A 328 -11.78 -7.93 7.59
N ASN A 329 -12.03 -6.89 8.39
CA ASN A 329 -12.89 -5.77 8.03
C ASN A 329 -12.14 -4.73 7.20
N GLY A 330 -12.85 -3.72 6.68
CA GLY A 330 -12.23 -2.60 5.98
C GLY A 330 -11.16 -1.91 6.83
N ILE A 331 -10.28 -1.21 6.16
CA ILE A 331 -9.18 -0.48 6.80
C ILE A 331 -9.06 0.92 6.19
N ILE A 332 -8.35 1.78 6.90
CA ILE A 332 -7.83 3.05 6.39
C ILE A 332 -6.35 3.16 6.76
N LEU A 333 -5.56 3.65 5.82
CA LEU A 333 -4.20 4.15 6.06
C LEU A 333 -4.28 5.67 6.27
N ASP A 334 -3.81 6.16 7.40
CA ASP A 334 -3.61 7.59 7.60
C ASP A 334 -2.25 7.99 7.00
N GLU A 335 -2.26 8.62 5.83
CA GLU A 335 -1.04 8.98 5.10
C GLU A 335 -0.15 10.00 5.85
N ARG A 336 -0.71 10.70 6.85
CA ARG A 336 0.02 11.71 7.60
C ARG A 336 1.10 11.13 8.51
N ASP A 337 0.88 9.91 9.02
CA ASP A 337 1.77 9.22 9.96
C ASP A 337 1.97 7.72 9.68
N GLY A 338 1.32 7.21 8.62
CA GLY A 338 1.40 5.79 8.24
C GLY A 338 0.62 4.84 9.14
N GLN A 339 -0.20 5.35 10.08
CA GLN A 339 -1.01 4.51 10.97
C GLN A 339 -2.17 3.86 10.20
N ILE A 340 -2.45 2.61 10.55
CA ILE A 340 -3.53 1.83 9.95
C ILE A 340 -4.62 1.64 10.98
N TYR A 341 -5.87 1.89 10.57
CA TYR A 341 -7.04 1.68 11.42
C TYR A 341 -7.99 0.68 10.76
N SER A 342 -8.52 -0.25 11.55
CA SER A 342 -9.65 -1.06 11.13
C SER A 342 -10.90 -0.20 11.03
N THR A 343 -11.78 -0.53 10.09
CA THR A 343 -13.08 0.14 9.95
C THR A 343 -14.22 -0.86 9.99
N VAL A 344 -15.39 -0.40 10.38
CA VAL A 344 -16.58 -1.22 10.47
C VAL A 344 -17.80 -0.46 9.95
N ARG A 345 -18.62 -1.14 9.15
CA ARG A 345 -19.93 -0.61 8.72
C ARG A 345 -20.99 -0.98 9.75
N ILE A 346 -21.67 0.02 10.28
CA ILE A 346 -22.79 -0.14 11.20
C ILE A 346 -23.98 0.69 10.68
N GLY A 347 -25.00 0.02 10.20
CA GLY A 347 -26.07 0.68 9.46
C GLY A 347 -25.54 1.34 8.18
N ASP A 348 -25.85 2.61 8.00
CA ASP A 348 -25.41 3.41 6.86
C ASP A 348 -24.08 4.14 7.11
N GLN A 349 -23.50 4.02 8.31
CA GLN A 349 -22.25 4.68 8.67
C GLN A 349 -21.05 3.72 8.61
N ILE A 350 -19.89 4.24 8.19
CA ILE A 350 -18.61 3.52 8.31
C ILE A 350 -17.78 4.25 9.37
N TRP A 351 -17.41 3.52 10.41
CA TRP A 351 -16.67 4.01 11.56
C TRP A 351 -15.26 3.44 11.60
N MET A 352 -14.29 4.20 12.09
CA MET A 352 -13.07 3.59 12.58
C MET A 352 -13.43 2.60 13.70
N ALA A 353 -12.85 1.41 13.70
CA ALA A 353 -13.01 0.41 14.76
C ALA A 353 -11.95 0.56 15.86
N GLU A 354 -11.24 1.68 15.86
CA GLU A 354 -10.17 2.04 16.79
C GLU A 354 -10.21 3.52 17.09
N ASN A 355 -9.67 3.92 18.23
CA ASN A 355 -9.46 5.33 18.53
C ASN A 355 -8.31 5.87 17.69
N LEU A 356 -8.43 7.12 17.24
CA LEU A 356 -7.42 7.78 16.43
C LEU A 356 -6.10 7.92 17.24
N ARG A 357 -4.96 7.62 16.57
CA ARG A 357 -3.61 7.70 17.13
C ARG A 357 -2.81 8.88 16.56
N TYR A 358 -3.34 9.59 15.56
CA TYR A 358 -2.63 10.66 14.90
C TYR A 358 -2.18 11.75 15.87
N PHE A 359 -0.88 12.05 15.83
CA PHE A 359 -0.25 13.05 16.68
C PHE A 359 0.82 13.81 15.88
N PRO A 360 0.69 15.12 15.66
CA PRO A 360 1.68 15.90 14.93
C PRO A 360 3.04 15.88 15.65
N GLY A 361 4.04 15.25 15.04
CA GLY A 361 5.39 15.10 15.61
C GLY A 361 5.74 13.72 16.16
N PHE A 362 4.80 12.76 16.12
CA PHE A 362 5.12 11.35 16.37
C PHE A 362 5.55 10.68 15.04
N PRO A 363 6.61 9.81 14.95
CA PRO A 363 6.92 8.81 15.94
C PRO A 363 8.21 9.01 16.77
N ASP A 364 8.74 10.20 16.94
CA ASP A 364 9.92 10.36 17.81
C ASP A 364 9.48 10.60 19.27
N PRO A 365 9.42 9.54 20.11
CA PRO A 365 9.03 9.68 21.50
C PRO A 365 10.02 10.52 22.34
N THR A 366 11.22 10.81 21.81
CA THR A 366 12.20 11.66 22.48
C THR A 366 11.99 13.15 22.23
N SER A 367 11.22 13.49 21.17
CA SER A 367 10.91 14.86 20.78
C SER A 367 9.58 15.36 21.35
N VAL A 368 8.84 14.51 22.05
CA VAL A 368 7.49 14.82 22.55
C VAL A 368 7.59 15.68 23.81
N ASN A 369 7.58 16.98 23.64
CA ASN A 369 7.11 17.89 24.68
C ASN A 369 5.59 17.81 24.75
N LEU A 370 5.05 16.76 25.37
CA LEU A 370 3.63 16.70 25.66
C LEU A 370 3.31 17.88 26.58
N PRO A 371 2.32 18.72 26.22
CA PRO A 371 2.02 19.89 27.04
C PRO A 371 1.53 19.43 28.42
N GLU A 372 2.13 20.00 29.45
CA GLU A 372 1.77 19.72 30.84
C GLU A 372 0.48 20.45 31.22
N ASP A 373 0.06 21.48 30.47
CA ASP A 373 -1.12 22.32 30.77
C ASP A 373 -2.33 22.02 29.87
N GLY A 374 -3.52 22.29 30.37
CA GLY A 374 -4.74 22.29 29.59
C GLY A 374 -4.93 23.63 28.84
N SER A 375 -5.68 23.59 27.73
CA SER A 375 -6.06 24.80 26.98
C SER A 375 -7.45 24.66 26.37
N THR A 376 -8.24 25.72 26.47
CA THR A 376 -9.55 25.82 25.81
C THR A 376 -9.48 26.38 24.39
N THR A 377 -8.30 26.88 23.96
CA THR A 377 -8.12 27.57 22.69
C THR A 377 -7.00 26.97 21.84
N GLU A 378 -5.96 26.40 22.47
CA GLU A 378 -4.81 25.84 21.78
C GLU A 378 -4.93 24.31 21.66
N PRO A 379 -4.59 23.72 20.50
CA PRO A 379 -4.54 22.27 20.35
C PRO A 379 -3.58 21.62 21.33
N ARG A 380 -4.04 20.56 22.00
CA ARG A 380 -3.26 19.75 22.92
C ARG A 380 -3.52 18.27 22.67
N TYR A 381 -2.44 17.49 22.70
CA TYR A 381 -2.42 16.06 22.45
C TYR A 381 -1.76 15.36 23.63
N TYR A 382 -2.32 14.26 24.11
CA TYR A 382 -1.81 13.60 25.30
C TYR A 382 -1.79 12.07 25.13
N ALA A 383 -0.64 11.45 25.40
CA ALA A 383 -0.58 10.00 25.59
C ALA A 383 -0.94 9.69 27.05
N TYR A 384 -1.91 8.81 27.27
CA TYR A 384 -2.37 8.49 28.63
C TYR A 384 -1.23 7.98 29.51
N GLY A 385 -1.03 8.61 30.67
CA GLY A 385 -0.02 8.23 31.66
C GLY A 385 1.37 8.80 31.42
N TYR A 386 1.54 9.70 30.46
CA TYR A 386 2.81 10.41 30.29
C TYR A 386 2.93 11.55 31.32
N TYR A 387 3.90 11.44 32.21
CA TYR A 387 4.25 12.43 33.21
C TYR A 387 5.73 12.85 33.13
N GLY A 388 6.40 12.48 32.04
CA GLY A 388 7.83 12.71 31.82
C GLY A 388 8.54 11.48 31.28
N PRO A 389 9.85 11.58 30.95
CA PRO A 389 10.61 10.51 30.31
C PRO A 389 10.58 9.17 31.06
N GLU A 390 10.42 9.20 32.38
CA GLU A 390 10.35 8.00 33.24
C GLU A 390 9.06 7.21 33.08
N THR A 391 8.04 7.78 32.45
CA THR A 391 6.74 7.13 32.20
C THR A 391 6.48 6.88 30.71
N LEU A 392 7.50 7.08 29.88
CA LEU A 392 7.39 6.99 28.43
C LEU A 392 6.90 5.60 27.96
N ASP A 393 7.47 4.52 28.50
CA ASP A 393 7.07 3.14 28.13
C ASP A 393 5.58 2.89 28.43
N ILE A 394 5.08 3.41 29.53
CA ILE A 394 3.65 3.30 29.90
C ILE A 394 2.80 4.10 28.91
N ALA A 395 3.25 5.29 28.56
CA ALA A 395 2.55 6.14 27.60
C ALA A 395 2.50 5.53 26.21
N ILE A 396 3.59 4.93 25.73
CA ILE A 396 3.65 4.21 24.44
C ILE A 396 2.69 3.03 24.45
N ALA A 397 2.69 2.20 25.48
CA ALA A 397 1.77 1.08 25.58
C ALA A 397 0.29 1.54 25.59
N ASN A 398 -0.02 2.64 26.26
CA ASN A 398 -1.37 3.20 26.26
C ASN A 398 -1.74 3.86 24.92
N PHE A 399 -0.79 4.50 24.25
CA PHE A 399 -0.95 5.04 22.90
C PHE A 399 -1.38 3.95 21.91
N VAL A 400 -0.67 2.83 21.88
CA VAL A 400 -0.97 1.70 20.99
C VAL A 400 -2.36 1.12 21.28
N ASN A 401 -2.70 0.97 22.55
CA ASN A 401 -3.93 0.29 22.96
C ASN A 401 -5.19 1.17 22.95
N TYR A 402 -5.05 2.45 23.24
CA TYR A 402 -6.19 3.35 23.47
C TYR A 402 -6.19 4.61 22.61
N GLY A 403 -5.14 4.84 21.83
CA GLY A 403 -4.97 6.04 21.01
C GLY A 403 -4.50 7.25 21.81
N ILE A 404 -4.60 8.42 21.19
CA ILE A 404 -4.29 9.72 21.77
C ILE A 404 -5.55 10.33 22.39
N LEU A 405 -5.37 11.13 23.44
CA LEU A 405 -6.39 12.00 24.00
C LEU A 405 -6.20 13.41 23.41
N TYR A 406 -7.27 13.95 22.85
CA TYR A 406 -7.33 15.27 22.21
C TYR A 406 -8.15 16.21 23.09
N ASN A 407 -7.69 17.45 23.33
CA ASN A 407 -8.62 18.48 23.78
C ASN A 407 -9.52 18.91 22.59
N TRP A 408 -10.57 19.66 22.85
CA TRP A 408 -11.52 20.04 21.80
C TRP A 408 -10.89 20.89 20.67
N PRO A 409 -9.99 21.88 20.94
CA PRO A 409 -9.26 22.57 19.88
C PRO A 409 -8.40 21.64 19.00
N ALA A 410 -7.79 20.61 19.59
CA ALA A 410 -7.02 19.61 18.81
C ALA A 410 -7.94 18.73 17.96
N ALA A 411 -9.11 18.35 18.45
CA ALA A 411 -10.07 17.56 17.68
C ALA A 411 -10.67 18.36 16.52
N MET A 412 -10.94 19.66 16.72
CA MET A 412 -11.57 20.54 15.73
C MET A 412 -10.62 21.15 14.70
N GLN A 413 -9.33 21.23 14.97
CA GLN A 413 -8.32 21.86 14.10
C GLN A 413 -8.68 23.27 13.61
N GLY A 414 -9.46 24.02 14.40
CA GLY A 414 -9.89 25.39 14.09
C GLY A 414 -11.14 25.49 13.21
N GLU A 415 -11.80 24.38 12.91
CA GLU A 415 -13.06 24.38 12.17
C GLU A 415 -14.24 24.81 13.06
N GLU A 416 -15.32 25.26 12.41
CA GLU A 416 -16.57 25.63 13.08
C GLU A 416 -17.29 24.40 13.61
N SER A 417 -17.97 24.53 14.73
CA SER A 417 -18.76 23.45 15.34
C SER A 417 -19.94 23.01 14.47
N SER A 418 -20.29 21.73 14.55
CA SER A 418 -21.45 21.18 13.84
C SER A 418 -22.25 20.20 14.68
N SER A 419 -23.58 20.32 14.61
CA SER A 419 -24.52 19.33 15.14
C SER A 419 -25.25 18.57 14.03
N SER A 420 -24.85 18.78 12.78
CA SER A 420 -25.46 18.15 11.61
C SER A 420 -25.07 16.67 11.49
N ASN A 421 -25.81 15.93 10.68
CA ASN A 421 -25.52 14.55 10.30
C ASN A 421 -25.56 14.44 8.76
N PRO A 422 -24.43 14.24 8.06
CA PRO A 422 -23.06 14.22 8.60
C PRO A 422 -22.61 15.58 9.16
N SER A 423 -21.59 15.57 10.04
CA SER A 423 -21.08 16.80 10.64
C SER A 423 -20.45 17.75 9.64
N GLY A 424 -19.74 17.19 8.66
CA GLY A 424 -18.96 17.92 7.68
C GLY A 424 -17.70 18.59 8.26
N VAL A 425 -17.32 18.28 9.48
CA VAL A 425 -16.13 18.79 10.18
C VAL A 425 -15.03 17.75 10.05
N GLN A 426 -14.03 17.96 9.20
CA GLN A 426 -12.90 17.04 9.12
C GLN A 426 -12.15 17.00 10.45
N GLY A 427 -11.81 18.15 11.01
CA GLY A 427 -11.05 18.23 12.25
C GLY A 427 -9.73 17.48 12.17
N VAL A 428 -9.43 16.71 13.20
CA VAL A 428 -8.20 15.90 13.29
C VAL A 428 -8.28 14.58 12.51
N CYS A 429 -9.42 14.26 11.90
CA CYS A 429 -9.58 13.03 11.11
C CYS A 429 -8.78 13.08 9.80
N PRO A 430 -8.36 11.94 9.25
CA PRO A 430 -7.69 11.89 7.96
C PRO A 430 -8.63 12.28 6.81
N ASP A 431 -8.07 12.54 5.63
CA ASP A 431 -8.82 12.93 4.43
C ASP A 431 -9.90 11.88 4.10
N GLY A 432 -11.11 12.36 3.70
CA GLY A 432 -12.26 11.49 3.44
C GLY A 432 -12.97 10.96 4.70
N TRP A 433 -12.56 11.47 5.87
CA TRP A 433 -13.15 11.16 7.18
C TRP A 433 -13.40 12.44 7.97
N HIS A 434 -14.38 12.41 8.86
CA HIS A 434 -14.72 13.56 9.66
C HIS A 434 -14.91 13.23 11.16
N LEU A 435 -14.79 14.24 11.99
CA LEU A 435 -15.12 14.18 13.41
C LEU A 435 -16.64 14.13 13.56
N PRO A 436 -17.21 13.06 14.13
CA PRO A 436 -18.65 12.90 14.20
C PRO A 436 -19.30 13.95 15.12
N SER A 437 -20.52 14.34 14.75
CA SER A 437 -21.41 15.10 15.62
C SER A 437 -22.09 14.22 16.68
N GLU A 438 -22.75 14.87 17.65
CA GLU A 438 -23.65 14.15 18.58
C GLU A 438 -24.75 13.39 17.82
N ALA A 439 -25.30 13.97 16.74
CA ALA A 439 -26.36 13.33 15.96
C ALA A 439 -25.92 12.04 15.27
N GLU A 440 -24.67 11.95 14.82
CA GLU A 440 -24.12 10.72 14.21
C GLU A 440 -23.90 9.62 15.26
N TRP A 441 -23.45 9.97 16.44
CA TRP A 441 -23.38 9.04 17.56
C TRP A 441 -24.77 8.56 18.03
N VAL A 442 -25.78 9.44 17.99
CA VAL A 442 -27.17 9.04 18.25
C VAL A 442 -27.64 8.04 17.19
N GLN A 443 -27.37 8.28 15.91
CA GLN A 443 -27.69 7.33 14.84
C GLN A 443 -27.04 5.97 15.08
N LEU A 444 -25.75 5.93 15.42
CA LEU A 444 -25.03 4.70 15.74
C LEU A 444 -25.69 3.96 16.92
N THR A 445 -25.87 4.65 18.03
CA THR A 445 -26.40 4.03 19.25
C THR A 445 -27.85 3.59 19.10
N ASP A 446 -28.67 4.33 18.36
CA ASP A 446 -30.06 3.96 18.05
C ASP A 446 -30.14 2.73 17.15
N PHE A 447 -29.20 2.58 16.20
CA PHE A 447 -29.15 1.41 15.32
C PHE A 447 -28.78 0.13 16.08
N VAL A 448 -27.79 0.20 17.00
CA VAL A 448 -27.26 -1.01 17.65
C VAL A 448 -28.05 -1.42 18.89
N ARG A 449 -28.71 -0.49 19.58
CA ARG A 449 -29.42 -0.80 20.85
C ARG A 449 -30.62 -1.72 20.63
N THR A 450 -30.86 -2.57 21.59
CA THR A 450 -32.16 -3.21 21.77
C THR A 450 -33.10 -2.20 22.45
N PRO A 451 -34.25 -1.85 21.84
CA PRO A 451 -35.09 -0.75 22.34
C PRO A 451 -35.45 -0.83 23.82
N GLU A 452 -35.74 -2.03 24.30
CA GLU A 452 -36.17 -2.26 25.68
C GLU A 452 -35.02 -2.37 26.68
N LEU A 453 -33.79 -2.67 26.22
CA LEU A 453 -32.64 -2.95 27.08
C LEU A 453 -31.67 -1.78 27.21
N ASN A 454 -31.69 -0.85 26.24
CA ASN A 454 -30.74 0.26 26.16
C ASN A 454 -29.27 -0.20 26.30
N ASP A 455 -28.89 -1.22 25.54
CA ASP A 455 -27.67 -2.00 25.70
C ASP A 455 -26.58 -1.62 24.66
N ALA A 456 -26.66 -0.45 24.06
CA ALA A 456 -25.75 -0.02 22.98
C ALA A 456 -24.27 -0.14 23.37
N ALA A 457 -23.89 0.26 24.58
CA ALA A 457 -22.50 0.17 25.00
C ALA A 457 -22.01 -1.28 25.11
N ASN A 458 -22.85 -2.22 25.54
CA ASN A 458 -22.49 -3.64 25.57
C ASN A 458 -22.19 -4.21 24.17
N LYS A 459 -22.91 -3.72 23.17
CA LYS A 459 -22.75 -4.18 21.78
C LYS A 459 -21.59 -3.51 21.05
N LEU A 460 -21.07 -2.39 21.56
CA LEU A 460 -19.98 -1.63 20.97
C LEU A 460 -18.64 -1.82 21.72
N LYS A 461 -18.67 -2.13 23.04
CA LYS A 461 -17.46 -2.34 23.84
C LYS A 461 -16.73 -3.62 23.43
N GLU A 462 -15.40 -3.52 23.34
CA GLU A 462 -14.54 -4.69 23.14
C GLU A 462 -14.70 -5.69 24.29
N THR A 463 -14.70 -6.98 23.95
CA THR A 463 -14.95 -8.05 24.92
C THR A 463 -13.72 -8.38 25.76
N GLY A 464 -13.94 -9.01 26.91
CA GLY A 464 -12.87 -9.39 27.84
C GLY A 464 -12.44 -8.27 28.76
N ASP A 465 -11.51 -8.57 29.64
CA ASP A 465 -11.03 -7.66 30.70
C ASP A 465 -9.72 -6.93 30.38
N THR A 466 -9.22 -7.07 29.15
CA THR A 466 -7.99 -6.39 28.71
C THR A 466 -8.18 -4.87 28.64
N TYR A 467 -9.25 -4.41 27.99
CA TYR A 467 -9.51 -2.99 27.74
C TYR A 467 -10.59 -2.38 28.64
N TRP A 468 -11.23 -3.20 29.44
CA TRP A 468 -12.22 -2.81 30.45
C TRP A 468 -12.02 -3.59 31.74
N ILE A 469 -12.04 -2.93 32.89
CA ILE A 469 -11.98 -3.62 34.19
C ILE A 469 -13.38 -4.15 34.52
N ASN A 470 -13.51 -5.45 34.67
CA ASN A 470 -14.82 -6.10 35.01
C ASN A 470 -15.95 -5.59 34.08
N PRO A 471 -15.89 -5.83 32.77
CA PRO A 471 -16.91 -5.35 31.86
C PRO A 471 -18.29 -5.88 32.23
N SER A 472 -19.33 -5.11 31.89
CA SER A 472 -20.70 -5.50 32.22
C SER A 472 -21.03 -6.87 31.61
N PRO A 473 -21.76 -7.73 32.32
CA PRO A 473 -22.26 -8.98 31.76
C PRO A 473 -23.11 -8.70 30.50
N GLY A 474 -22.83 -9.39 29.42
CA GLY A 474 -23.50 -9.15 28.14
C GLY A 474 -22.75 -8.21 27.19
N THR A 475 -21.51 -7.81 27.51
CA THR A 475 -20.61 -7.17 26.53
C THR A 475 -20.29 -8.17 25.43
N THR A 476 -20.67 -7.84 24.18
CA THR A 476 -20.58 -8.73 23.02
C THR A 476 -19.71 -8.22 21.90
N ASN A 477 -19.56 -6.88 21.75
CA ASN A 477 -18.91 -6.27 20.59
C ASN A 477 -19.44 -6.81 19.25
N GLU A 478 -20.70 -7.15 19.17
CA GLU A 478 -21.27 -7.89 18.03
C GLU A 478 -21.14 -7.17 16.69
N PHE A 479 -20.93 -5.85 16.73
CA PHE A 479 -20.70 -5.04 15.52
C PHE A 479 -19.23 -4.83 15.20
N GLY A 480 -18.28 -5.28 16.03
CA GLY A 480 -16.85 -5.08 15.79
C GLY A 480 -16.38 -3.63 15.91
N PHE A 481 -17.11 -2.81 16.68
CA PHE A 481 -16.77 -1.40 16.90
C PHE A 481 -15.52 -1.22 17.79
N ASN A 482 -15.24 -2.18 18.66
CA ASN A 482 -14.07 -2.21 19.55
C ASN A 482 -13.91 -0.94 20.40
N ALA A 483 -14.99 -0.47 21.02
CA ALA A 483 -14.87 0.64 21.96
C ALA A 483 -13.99 0.23 23.14
N ARG A 484 -12.95 1.03 23.44
CA ARG A 484 -11.99 0.80 24.51
C ARG A 484 -12.04 1.90 25.56
N GLY A 485 -11.83 1.55 26.81
CA GLY A 485 -11.86 2.47 27.94
C GLY A 485 -10.57 3.29 28.05
N GLY A 486 -10.33 4.21 27.11
CA GLY A 486 -9.13 5.04 27.04
C GLY A 486 -8.97 6.06 28.15
N GLY A 487 -9.94 6.17 29.06
CA GLY A 487 -9.92 7.17 30.11
C GLY A 487 -10.07 8.60 29.57
N ALA A 488 -9.54 9.55 30.32
CA ALA A 488 -9.52 10.95 29.94
C ALA A 488 -8.42 11.72 30.71
N ARG A 489 -8.15 12.97 30.28
CA ARG A 489 -7.32 13.92 31.01
C ARG A 489 -8.13 15.17 31.33
N GLN A 490 -8.07 15.62 32.59
CA GLN A 490 -8.64 16.89 32.99
C GLN A 490 -7.67 18.02 32.68
N GLY A 491 -8.11 19.02 31.94
CA GLY A 491 -7.22 20.11 31.50
C GLY A 491 -6.57 20.91 32.59
N SER A 492 -7.31 21.15 33.72
CA SER A 492 -6.86 22.00 34.81
C SER A 492 -5.88 21.36 35.80
N ASP A 493 -5.79 20.01 35.85
CA ASP A 493 -5.20 19.31 36.98
C ASP A 493 -4.03 18.39 36.63
N ASP A 494 -3.57 18.38 35.39
CA ASP A 494 -2.51 17.47 34.87
C ASP A 494 -2.74 15.99 35.21
N TYR A 495 -3.97 15.57 35.35
CA TYR A 495 -4.30 14.26 35.83
C TYR A 495 -5.03 13.41 34.78
N TYR A 496 -4.51 12.20 34.56
CA TYR A 496 -5.17 11.16 33.80
C TYR A 496 -6.03 10.28 34.72
N TYR A 497 -7.22 9.91 34.28
CA TYR A 497 -8.14 9.14 35.12
C TYR A 497 -8.99 8.17 34.30
N ASN A 498 -9.48 7.15 35.02
CA ASN A 498 -10.47 6.20 34.51
C ASN A 498 -10.04 5.34 33.32
N LEU A 499 -8.73 5.07 33.14
CA LEU A 499 -8.27 4.07 32.16
C LEU A 499 -8.96 2.72 32.45
N ARG A 500 -9.48 2.07 31.41
CA ARG A 500 -10.23 0.82 31.48
C ARG A 500 -11.54 0.88 32.29
N ILE A 501 -11.93 2.06 32.74
CA ILE A 501 -13.17 2.31 33.49
C ILE A 501 -14.16 3.09 32.63
N LEU A 502 -13.69 4.14 31.97
CA LEU A 502 -14.49 5.00 31.11
C LEU A 502 -13.81 5.18 29.74
N GLY A 503 -14.59 5.16 28.67
CA GLY A 503 -14.21 5.69 27.38
C GLY A 503 -14.97 6.99 27.14
N HIS A 504 -14.26 8.03 26.71
CA HIS A 504 -14.81 9.31 26.32
C HIS A 504 -14.42 9.63 24.87
N TRP A 505 -15.40 9.97 24.03
CA TRP A 505 -15.17 10.37 22.65
C TRP A 505 -15.71 11.77 22.41
N LEU A 506 -14.84 12.62 21.81
CA LEU A 506 -15.21 13.98 21.47
C LEU A 506 -16.12 13.98 20.23
N THR A 507 -16.96 15.01 20.18
CA THR A 507 -17.80 15.28 19.00
C THR A 507 -17.52 16.70 18.48
N SER A 508 -17.94 16.98 17.25
CA SER A 508 -17.88 18.33 16.66
C SER A 508 -18.94 19.29 17.21
N THR A 509 -19.81 18.81 18.11
CA THR A 509 -20.98 19.57 18.58
C THR A 509 -20.65 20.40 19.83
N GLU A 510 -20.82 21.72 19.75
CA GLU A 510 -20.73 22.61 20.87
C GLU A 510 -21.94 22.53 21.80
N ALA A 511 -21.72 22.94 23.05
CA ALA A 511 -22.74 23.07 24.08
C ALA A 511 -22.55 24.36 24.87
N ASP A 512 -23.56 24.74 25.67
CA ASP A 512 -23.54 25.88 26.57
C ASP A 512 -23.07 27.20 25.93
N GLY A 513 -23.63 27.50 24.75
CA GLY A 513 -23.31 28.74 24.03
C GLY A 513 -21.86 28.83 23.55
N GLY A 514 -21.20 27.71 23.28
CA GLY A 514 -19.81 27.64 22.78
C GLY A 514 -18.75 27.55 23.87
N LEU A 515 -19.13 27.46 25.14
CA LEU A 515 -18.20 27.32 26.28
C LEU A 515 -17.77 25.86 26.48
N GLN A 516 -18.64 24.93 26.13
CA GLN A 516 -18.46 23.48 26.28
C GLN A 516 -18.68 22.76 24.97
N PHE A 517 -18.38 21.47 24.95
CA PHE A 517 -18.68 20.56 23.84
C PHE A 517 -19.45 19.33 24.32
N ARG A 518 -20.04 18.59 23.37
CA ARG A 518 -20.70 17.31 23.64
C ARG A 518 -19.70 16.17 23.51
N ALA A 519 -19.70 15.27 24.49
CA ALA A 519 -18.88 14.05 24.45
C ALA A 519 -19.76 12.82 24.67
N VAL A 520 -19.38 11.73 24.04
CA VAL A 520 -19.95 10.40 24.28
C VAL A 520 -19.17 9.71 25.38
N TRP A 521 -19.85 8.95 26.21
CA TRP A 521 -19.18 8.12 27.21
C TRP A 521 -19.74 6.70 27.25
N MET A 522 -18.88 5.74 27.57
CA MET A 522 -19.23 4.37 27.90
C MET A 522 -18.46 3.96 29.15
N GLN A 523 -19.13 3.28 30.06
CA GLN A 523 -18.56 2.81 31.33
C GLN A 523 -18.43 1.30 31.34
N GLN A 524 -17.39 0.78 32.02
CA GLN A 524 -17.06 -0.64 32.08
C GLN A 524 -18.26 -1.53 32.47
N ASP A 525 -18.96 -1.20 33.52
CA ASP A 525 -20.03 -1.99 34.14
C ASP A 525 -21.45 -1.55 33.73
N SER A 526 -21.56 -0.64 32.76
CA SER A 526 -22.85 -0.16 32.24
C SER A 526 -23.17 -0.80 30.89
N PRO A 527 -24.38 -1.32 30.70
CA PRO A 527 -24.82 -1.77 29.37
C PRO A 527 -25.10 -0.62 28.41
N SER A 528 -25.38 0.58 28.93
CA SER A 528 -25.67 1.80 28.16
C SER A 528 -24.50 2.75 28.18
N GLY A 529 -24.38 3.54 27.10
CA GLY A 529 -23.60 4.77 27.08
C GLY A 529 -24.49 5.99 27.17
N GLY A 530 -23.91 7.17 27.00
CA GLY A 530 -24.64 8.42 27.02
C GLY A 530 -23.81 9.61 26.54
N PHE A 531 -24.40 10.79 26.69
CA PHE A 531 -23.78 12.06 26.34
C PHE A 531 -23.58 12.91 27.58
N ASN A 532 -22.46 13.60 27.68
CA ASN A 532 -22.19 14.60 28.69
C ASN A 532 -21.65 15.89 28.06
N GLN A 533 -21.40 16.89 28.86
CA GLN A 533 -20.74 18.12 28.43
C GLN A 533 -19.37 18.19 29.10
N GLY A 534 -18.37 18.64 28.32
CA GLY A 534 -17.01 18.84 28.80
C GLY A 534 -16.53 20.26 28.50
N ASN A 535 -15.67 20.80 29.34
CA ASN A 535 -14.93 22.01 29.00
C ASN A 535 -13.97 21.74 27.85
N LYS A 536 -13.68 22.74 27.05
CA LYS A 536 -12.82 22.57 25.83
C LYS A 536 -11.38 22.21 26.15
N ASP A 537 -10.92 22.30 27.40
CA ASP A 537 -9.62 21.82 27.88
C ASP A 537 -9.62 20.33 28.31
N PHE A 538 -10.80 19.73 28.45
CA PHE A 538 -10.91 18.29 28.67
C PHE A 538 -10.44 17.49 27.47
N ALA A 539 -9.64 16.43 27.70
CA ALA A 539 -9.15 15.58 26.64
C ALA A 539 -9.73 14.16 26.71
N GLY A 540 -10.21 13.71 25.58
CA GLY A 540 -10.75 12.37 25.33
C GLY A 540 -10.30 11.82 23.99
N SER A 541 -10.74 10.61 23.66
CA SER A 541 -10.46 9.96 22.39
C SER A 541 -11.22 10.59 21.23
N VAL A 542 -10.72 10.41 20.02
CA VAL A 542 -11.44 10.70 18.78
C VAL A 542 -11.66 9.39 18.02
N ARG A 543 -12.81 9.28 17.38
CA ARG A 543 -13.15 8.17 16.48
C ARG A 543 -13.87 8.72 15.26
N CYS A 544 -13.27 8.58 14.09
CA CYS A 544 -13.76 9.21 12.87
C CYS A 544 -14.83 8.39 12.16
N VAL A 545 -15.66 9.08 11.38
CA VAL A 545 -16.68 8.53 10.49
C VAL A 545 -16.30 8.87 9.05
N LYS A 546 -16.52 7.97 8.12
CA LYS A 546 -16.27 8.19 6.69
C LYS A 546 -17.32 9.14 6.10
N ASP A 547 -16.87 10.03 5.20
CA ASP A 547 -17.71 11.00 4.46
C ASP A 547 -18.72 10.33 3.52
#